data_b1dfe938dcf9350e7c18412630d3c2ab
#
_entry.id   b1dfe938dcf9350e7c18412630d3c2ab
#
_cell.length_a   1.000
_cell.length_b   1.000
_cell.length_c   1.000
_cell.angle_alpha   90.00
_cell.angle_beta   90.00
_cell.angle_gamma   90.00
#
_symmetry.space_group_name_H-M   'P 1'
#
loop_
_entity.id
_entity.type
_entity.pdbx_description
1 polymer ?
#
loop_
_entity_poly.entity_id
_entity_poly.type
_entity_poly.pdbx_seq_one_letter_code
_entity_poly.pdbx_strand_id
1 'polypeptide(L)'
;MMKTLGKTYIFLFLATLMACTEYGEFERRLATADNLMNHGQADSAFRMLCGMNAEAESMPQSLQMRHLLLRSNAQNKANVLFTSDSIGNVLVSYYDRHGSPNERMLAHYIKGCAYRDMDDLSATLDCYNNAVFAAVPSSPDCNYDQLGIIYKQIAAIFHKRLMSDEAIQAYELAERYSLKAKDTVNILTIWDEKSNSLLKKGIFGRLCLLKKKLPESLER
;
A
#
# COMPACT_ATOMS: atom_id res chain seq x y z
N MET A 1 -7.14 28.15 51.33
CA MET A 1 -7.64 28.01 49.97
C MET A 1 -6.56 28.18 48.89
N MET A 2 -5.57 29.08 49.00
CA MET A 2 -4.48 29.27 47.99
C MET A 2 -3.48 28.12 47.88
N LYS A 3 -3.19 27.36 48.94
CA LYS A 3 -2.23 26.23 48.91
C LYS A 3 -2.71 24.97 48.17
N THR A 4 -4.01 24.79 48.03
CA THR A 4 -4.62 23.66 47.30
C THR A 4 -4.65 23.93 45.82
N LEU A 5 -4.87 25.19 45.37
CA LEU A 5 -4.84 25.57 43.96
C LEU A 5 -3.45 25.33 43.33
N GLY A 6 -2.36 25.71 44.01
CA GLY A 6 -0.98 25.52 43.51
C GLY A 6 -0.63 24.06 43.32
N LYS A 7 -1.08 23.14 44.18
CA LYS A 7 -0.85 21.70 44.04
C LYS A 7 -1.58 21.13 42.83
N THR A 8 -2.80 21.61 42.53
CA THR A 8 -3.59 21.14 41.39
C THR A 8 -2.93 21.57 40.05
N TYR A 9 -2.41 22.80 39.95
CA TYR A 9 -1.70 23.26 38.76
C TYR A 9 -0.39 22.52 38.54
N ILE A 10 0.37 22.20 39.59
CA ILE A 10 1.62 21.42 39.47
C ILE A 10 1.30 20.00 39.01
N PHE A 11 0.22 19.41 39.52
CA PHE A 11 -0.19 18.06 39.12
C PHE A 11 -0.67 18.01 37.66
N LEU A 12 -1.45 19.01 37.19
CA LEU A 12 -1.83 19.15 35.77
C LEU A 12 -0.61 19.35 34.86
N PHE A 13 0.35 20.19 35.27
CA PHE A 13 1.56 20.46 34.51
C PHE A 13 2.45 19.21 34.39
N LEU A 14 2.59 18.45 35.49
CA LEU A 14 3.32 17.18 35.48
C LEU A 14 2.62 16.13 34.57
N ALA A 15 1.29 16.04 34.59
CA ALA A 15 0.53 15.13 33.75
C ALA A 15 0.66 15.47 32.26
N THR A 16 0.69 16.76 31.88
CA THR A 16 0.92 17.17 30.50
C THR A 16 2.34 16.89 30.02
N LEU A 17 3.33 17.02 30.88
CA LEU A 17 4.72 16.66 30.55
C LEU A 17 4.88 15.15 30.35
N MET A 18 4.24 14.32 31.17
CA MET A 18 4.28 12.86 31.00
C MET A 18 3.57 12.42 29.71
N ALA A 19 2.42 12.98 29.39
CA ALA A 19 1.72 12.70 28.14
C ALA A 19 2.55 13.09 26.90
N CYS A 20 3.24 14.23 26.93
CA CYS A 20 4.12 14.64 25.83
C CYS A 20 5.31 13.67 25.64
N THR A 21 5.86 13.10 26.71
CA THR A 21 6.95 12.11 26.61
C THR A 21 6.44 10.76 26.08
N GLU A 22 5.26 10.35 26.48
CA GLU A 22 4.63 9.10 26.05
C GLU A 22 4.26 9.12 24.56
N TYR A 23 3.68 10.23 24.09
CA TYR A 23 3.37 10.41 22.66
C TYR A 23 4.64 10.46 21.80
N GLY A 24 5.68 11.15 22.26
CA GLY A 24 6.97 11.22 21.57
C GLY A 24 7.66 9.85 21.47
N GLU A 25 7.57 9.03 22.50
CA GLU A 25 8.08 7.65 22.48
C GLU A 25 7.33 6.78 21.49
N PHE A 26 5.98 6.87 21.49
CA PHE A 26 5.14 6.14 20.55
C PHE A 26 5.45 6.52 19.10
N GLU A 27 5.55 7.83 18.79
CA GLU A 27 5.94 8.31 17.45
C GLU A 27 7.31 7.81 17.02
N ARG A 28 8.29 7.80 17.91
CA ARG A 28 9.63 7.30 17.64
C ARG A 28 9.62 5.81 17.28
N ARG A 29 8.79 5.02 17.96
CA ARG A 29 8.60 3.59 17.65
C ARG A 29 7.91 3.38 16.33
N LEU A 30 6.92 4.21 15.96
CA LEU A 30 6.32 4.20 14.63
C LEU A 30 7.35 4.51 13.54
N ALA A 31 8.20 5.51 13.74
CA ALA A 31 9.28 5.84 12.81
C ALA A 31 10.32 4.72 12.70
N THR A 32 10.60 4.02 13.80
CA THR A 32 11.50 2.84 13.79
C THR A 32 10.89 1.70 12.97
N ALA A 33 9.60 1.44 13.09
CA ALA A 33 8.92 0.41 12.32
C ALA A 33 8.91 0.75 10.82
N ASP A 34 8.71 2.03 10.47
CA ASP A 34 8.78 2.49 9.08
C ASP A 34 10.19 2.31 8.50
N ASN A 35 11.22 2.64 9.27
CA ASN A 35 12.62 2.41 8.90
C ASN A 35 12.92 0.92 8.68
N LEU A 36 12.45 0.02 9.55
CA LEU A 36 12.58 -1.43 9.37
C LEU A 36 11.98 -1.89 8.04
N MET A 37 10.78 -1.40 7.68
CA MET A 37 10.14 -1.72 6.39
C MET A 37 10.97 -1.25 5.20
N ASN A 38 11.58 -0.06 5.29
CA ASN A 38 12.42 0.51 4.23
C ASN A 38 13.74 -0.25 4.03
N HIS A 39 14.16 -1.02 5.06
CA HIS A 39 15.33 -1.91 5.01
C HIS A 39 14.97 -3.38 4.77
N GLY A 40 13.75 -3.67 4.29
CA GLY A 40 13.32 -5.04 3.95
C GLY A 40 13.00 -5.92 5.17
N GLN A 41 12.91 -5.35 6.38
CA GLN A 41 12.64 -6.10 7.63
C GLN A 41 11.14 -6.02 8.00
N ALA A 42 10.27 -6.31 7.05
CA ALA A 42 8.82 -6.18 7.21
C ALA A 42 8.25 -7.04 8.33
N ASP A 43 8.74 -8.28 8.50
CA ASP A 43 8.32 -9.17 9.60
C ASP A 43 8.63 -8.59 10.98
N SER A 44 9.79 -7.96 11.14
CA SER A 44 10.19 -7.33 12.40
C SER A 44 9.35 -6.10 12.68
N ALA A 45 9.08 -5.28 11.67
CA ALA A 45 8.20 -4.12 11.76
C ALA A 45 6.77 -4.55 12.13
N PHE A 46 6.25 -5.60 11.49
CA PHE A 46 4.89 -6.10 11.77
C PHE A 46 4.76 -6.60 13.20
N ARG A 47 5.71 -7.43 13.68
CA ARG A 47 5.71 -7.89 15.08
C ARG A 47 5.80 -6.75 16.09
N MET A 48 6.68 -5.76 15.83
CA MET A 48 6.81 -4.58 16.66
C MET A 48 5.49 -3.78 16.75
N LEU A 49 4.85 -3.53 15.61
CA LEU A 49 3.59 -2.78 15.55
C LEU A 49 2.44 -3.57 16.19
N CYS A 50 2.38 -4.90 16.04
CA CYS A 50 1.42 -5.73 16.76
C CYS A 50 1.58 -5.64 18.29
N GLY A 51 2.82 -5.58 18.77
CA GLY A 51 3.10 -5.39 20.21
C GLY A 51 2.68 -4.02 20.76
N MET A 52 2.39 -3.04 19.88
CA MET A 52 1.95 -1.69 20.27
C MET A 52 0.41 -1.54 20.27
N ASN A 53 -0.37 -2.57 19.94
CA ASN A 53 -1.82 -2.44 19.77
C ASN A 53 -2.54 -1.89 21.01
N ALA A 54 -2.27 -2.44 22.19
CA ALA A 54 -2.92 -2.01 23.43
C ALA A 54 -2.57 -0.56 23.79
N GLU A 55 -1.31 -0.16 23.57
CA GLU A 55 -0.87 1.22 23.79
C GLU A 55 -1.51 2.17 22.78
N ALA A 56 -1.64 1.76 21.53
CA ALA A 56 -2.26 2.55 20.47
C ALA A 56 -3.71 2.95 20.80
N GLU A 57 -4.47 2.10 21.49
CA GLU A 57 -5.85 2.39 21.88
C GLU A 57 -5.98 3.61 22.82
N SER A 58 -4.92 3.92 23.59
CA SER A 58 -4.86 5.09 24.48
C SER A 58 -4.36 6.36 23.79
N MET A 59 -3.83 6.27 22.57
CA MET A 59 -3.26 7.40 21.84
C MET A 59 -4.33 8.28 21.18
N PRO A 60 -4.01 9.54 20.82
CA PRO A 60 -4.87 10.36 19.98
C PRO A 60 -5.21 9.68 18.66
N GLN A 61 -6.40 9.94 18.11
CA GLN A 61 -6.90 9.30 16.89
C GLN A 61 -5.90 9.35 15.72
N SER A 62 -5.18 10.45 15.55
CA SER A 62 -4.16 10.59 14.51
C SER A 62 -3.04 9.56 14.66
N LEU A 63 -2.57 9.31 15.87
CA LEU A 63 -1.54 8.30 16.15
C LEU A 63 -2.09 6.88 16.05
N GLN A 64 -3.33 6.65 16.49
CA GLN A 64 -4.01 5.36 16.27
C GLN A 64 -4.09 5.01 14.79
N MET A 65 -4.52 5.95 13.95
CA MET A 65 -4.65 5.72 12.52
C MET A 65 -3.30 5.56 11.84
N ARG A 66 -2.29 6.33 12.23
CA ARG A 66 -0.92 6.15 11.73
C ARG A 66 -0.35 4.78 12.11
N HIS A 67 -0.55 4.33 13.35
CA HIS A 67 -0.18 2.99 13.77
C HIS A 67 -0.90 1.93 12.93
N LEU A 68 -2.21 2.05 12.73
CA LEU A 68 -3.01 1.12 11.94
C LEU A 68 -2.55 1.06 10.47
N LEU A 69 -2.23 2.21 9.86
CA LEU A 69 -1.73 2.29 8.48
C LEU A 69 -0.38 1.59 8.34
N LEU A 70 0.58 1.90 9.23
CA LEU A 70 1.91 1.30 9.21
C LEU A 70 1.86 -0.20 9.49
N ARG A 71 1.04 -0.64 10.47
CA ARG A 71 0.85 -2.06 10.78
C ARG A 71 0.30 -2.84 9.59
N SER A 72 -0.71 -2.27 8.91
CA SER A 72 -1.31 -2.92 7.74
C SER A 72 -0.34 -2.95 6.56
N ASN A 73 0.47 -1.90 6.37
CA ASN A 73 1.52 -1.91 5.37
C ASN A 73 2.60 -2.96 5.67
N ALA A 74 3.04 -3.06 6.92
CA ALA A 74 3.98 -4.07 7.37
C ALA A 74 3.41 -5.49 7.22
N GLN A 75 2.12 -5.70 7.54
CA GLN A 75 1.39 -6.95 7.32
C GLN A 75 1.47 -7.39 5.86
N ASN A 76 1.13 -6.49 4.92
CA ASN A 76 1.19 -6.78 3.49
C ASN A 76 2.62 -7.07 3.02
N LYS A 77 3.60 -6.27 3.44
CA LYS A 77 5.02 -6.48 3.09
C LYS A 77 5.62 -7.76 3.70
N ALA A 78 5.10 -8.22 4.85
CA ALA A 78 5.46 -9.48 5.49
C ALA A 78 4.69 -10.70 4.91
N ASN A 79 3.90 -10.51 3.84
CA ASN A 79 3.07 -11.53 3.21
C ASN A 79 2.08 -12.21 4.16
N VAL A 80 1.60 -11.50 5.17
CA VAL A 80 0.53 -11.95 6.07
C VAL A 80 -0.80 -11.52 5.47
N LEU A 81 -1.62 -12.49 5.05
CA LEU A 81 -2.85 -12.24 4.32
C LEU A 81 -3.89 -11.48 5.15
N PHE A 82 -4.62 -10.61 4.48
CA PHE A 82 -5.83 -10.00 5.02
C PHE A 82 -7.02 -10.96 4.88
N THR A 83 -7.84 -11.05 5.93
CA THR A 83 -9.03 -11.91 5.95
C THR A 83 -10.34 -11.13 5.79
N SER A 84 -10.26 -9.79 5.79
CA SER A 84 -11.40 -8.88 5.57
C SER A 84 -10.92 -7.51 5.09
N ASP A 85 -11.84 -6.73 4.52
CA ASP A 85 -11.64 -5.34 4.10
C ASP A 85 -11.87 -4.31 5.22
N SER A 86 -12.26 -4.75 6.43
CA SER A 86 -12.67 -3.88 7.54
C SER A 86 -11.62 -2.82 7.89
N ILE A 87 -10.35 -3.23 8.01
CA ILE A 87 -9.25 -2.31 8.30
C ILE A 87 -9.06 -1.32 7.14
N GLY A 88 -9.11 -1.80 5.91
CA GLY A 88 -9.02 -0.97 4.71
C GLY A 88 -10.12 0.10 4.66
N ASN A 89 -11.36 -0.26 5.03
CA ASN A 89 -12.49 0.66 5.10
C ASN A 89 -12.27 1.76 6.16
N VAL A 90 -11.76 1.41 7.34
CA VAL A 90 -11.43 2.38 8.40
C VAL A 90 -10.33 3.33 7.93
N LEU A 91 -9.26 2.82 7.33
CA LEU A 91 -8.14 3.62 6.84
C LEU A 91 -8.59 4.60 5.75
N VAL A 92 -9.31 4.13 4.73
CA VAL A 92 -9.82 4.96 3.63
C VAL A 92 -10.75 6.04 4.19
N SER A 93 -11.72 5.68 5.05
CA SER A 93 -12.64 6.64 5.63
C SER A 93 -11.95 7.77 6.41
N TYR A 94 -10.86 7.47 7.09
CA TYR A 94 -10.08 8.46 7.84
C TYR A 94 -9.18 9.28 6.92
N TYR A 95 -8.36 8.63 6.09
CA TYR A 95 -7.34 9.32 5.31
C TYR A 95 -7.88 10.12 4.12
N ASP A 96 -9.04 9.78 3.58
CA ASP A 96 -9.70 10.60 2.57
C ASP A 96 -10.04 12.01 3.08
N ARG A 97 -10.24 12.15 4.40
CA ARG A 97 -10.58 13.43 5.03
C ARG A 97 -9.37 14.15 5.65
N HIS A 98 -8.39 13.38 6.16
CA HIS A 98 -7.32 13.92 7.01
C HIS A 98 -5.92 13.67 6.46
N GLY A 99 -5.78 12.80 5.45
CA GLY A 99 -4.50 12.33 4.97
C GLY A 99 -3.84 13.23 3.92
N SER A 100 -2.52 13.19 3.89
CA SER A 100 -1.73 13.64 2.75
C SER A 100 -2.01 12.77 1.51
N PRO A 101 -1.64 13.22 0.28
CA PRO A 101 -1.77 12.39 -0.92
C PRO A 101 -1.13 11.00 -0.80
N ASN A 102 0.05 10.89 -0.17
CA ASN A 102 0.73 9.61 0.02
C ASN A 102 0.02 8.69 1.01
N GLU A 103 -0.55 9.24 2.08
CA GLU A 103 -1.31 8.45 3.05
C GLU A 103 -2.64 7.96 2.46
N ARG A 104 -3.35 8.79 1.69
CA ARG A 104 -4.54 8.36 0.95
C ARG A 104 -4.21 7.27 -0.05
N MET A 105 -3.15 7.45 -0.84
CA MET A 105 -2.66 6.44 -1.78
C MET A 105 -2.39 5.11 -1.07
N LEU A 106 -1.69 5.15 0.07
CA LEU A 106 -1.38 3.94 0.83
C LEU A 106 -2.63 3.30 1.44
N ALA A 107 -3.59 4.09 1.96
CA ALA A 107 -4.83 3.57 2.52
C ALA A 107 -5.67 2.82 1.46
N HIS A 108 -5.85 3.41 0.28
CA HIS A 108 -6.53 2.74 -0.83
C HIS A 108 -5.78 1.50 -1.32
N TYR A 109 -4.44 1.55 -1.37
CA TYR A 109 -3.61 0.40 -1.71
C TYR A 109 -3.80 -0.75 -0.72
N ILE A 110 -3.77 -0.49 0.59
CA ILE A 110 -4.00 -1.52 1.63
C ILE A 110 -5.40 -2.14 1.50
N LYS A 111 -6.43 -1.32 1.25
CA LYS A 111 -7.77 -1.84 0.97
C LYS A 111 -7.80 -2.75 -0.26
N GLY A 112 -7.09 -2.37 -1.32
CA GLY A 112 -6.92 -3.21 -2.51
C GLY A 112 -6.18 -4.52 -2.21
N CYS A 113 -5.15 -4.49 -1.35
CA CYS A 113 -4.47 -5.70 -0.90
C CYS A 113 -5.41 -6.66 -0.16
N ALA A 114 -6.33 -6.13 0.67
CA ALA A 114 -7.34 -6.96 1.34
C ALA A 114 -8.27 -7.65 0.34
N TYR A 115 -8.76 -6.95 -0.67
CA TYR A 115 -9.57 -7.57 -1.73
C TYR A 115 -8.78 -8.57 -2.59
N ARG A 116 -7.51 -8.28 -2.88
CA ARG A 116 -6.62 -9.24 -3.57
C ARG A 116 -6.49 -10.55 -2.79
N ASP A 117 -6.32 -10.46 -1.49
CA ASP A 117 -6.14 -11.63 -0.63
C ASP A 117 -7.45 -12.43 -0.45
N MET A 118 -8.59 -11.79 -0.68
CA MET A 118 -9.91 -12.43 -0.77
C MET A 118 -10.29 -12.87 -2.20
N ASP A 119 -9.37 -12.77 -3.16
CA ASP A 119 -9.51 -13.10 -4.60
C ASP A 119 -10.60 -12.29 -5.33
N ASP A 120 -11.01 -11.12 -4.81
CA ASP A 120 -11.86 -10.16 -5.51
C ASP A 120 -11.02 -9.21 -6.38
N LEU A 121 -10.69 -9.67 -7.60
CA LEU A 121 -9.86 -8.89 -8.52
C LEU A 121 -10.54 -7.61 -9.03
N SER A 122 -11.88 -7.54 -9.02
CA SER A 122 -12.59 -6.33 -9.46
C SER A 122 -12.45 -5.23 -8.43
N ALA A 123 -12.80 -5.52 -7.17
CA ALA A 123 -12.65 -4.58 -6.07
C ALA A 123 -11.18 -4.22 -5.83
N THR A 124 -10.24 -5.16 -6.04
CA THR A 124 -8.79 -4.89 -6.00
C THR A 124 -8.42 -3.81 -7.01
N LEU A 125 -8.81 -3.96 -8.27
CA LEU A 125 -8.47 -3.02 -9.34
C LEU A 125 -9.07 -1.63 -9.07
N ASP A 126 -10.31 -1.57 -8.61
CA ASP A 126 -10.97 -0.32 -8.24
C ASP A 126 -10.22 0.40 -7.11
N CYS A 127 -9.80 -0.32 -6.07
CA CYS A 127 -9.02 0.25 -4.97
C CYS A 127 -7.62 0.72 -5.43
N TYR A 128 -6.94 -0.04 -6.29
CA TYR A 128 -5.63 0.37 -6.82
C TYR A 128 -5.75 1.60 -7.75
N ASN A 129 -6.80 1.70 -8.55
CA ASN A 129 -7.08 2.89 -9.35
C ASN A 129 -7.36 4.12 -8.44
N ASN A 130 -8.12 3.95 -7.36
CA ASN A 130 -8.34 5.00 -6.37
C ASN A 130 -7.01 5.43 -5.69
N ALA A 131 -6.13 4.47 -5.40
CA ALA A 131 -4.79 4.77 -4.88
C ALA A 131 -3.97 5.61 -5.87
N VAL A 132 -3.97 5.24 -7.15
CA VAL A 132 -3.31 6.03 -8.21
C VAL A 132 -3.90 7.43 -8.33
N PHE A 133 -5.23 7.55 -8.26
CA PHE A 133 -5.93 8.83 -8.31
C PHE A 133 -5.59 9.75 -7.13
N ALA A 134 -5.39 9.19 -5.95
CA ALA A 134 -4.98 9.93 -4.75
C ALA A 134 -3.54 10.47 -4.83
N ALA A 135 -2.68 9.87 -5.66
CA ALA A 135 -1.30 10.29 -5.84
C ALA A 135 -1.22 11.66 -6.55
N VAL A 136 -0.16 12.42 -6.23
CA VAL A 136 0.17 13.70 -6.91
C VAL A 136 1.60 13.59 -7.48
N PRO A 137 1.77 12.99 -8.68
CA PRO A 137 3.09 12.71 -9.25
C PRO A 137 3.92 13.95 -9.58
N SER A 138 3.32 15.16 -9.58
CA SER A 138 4.01 16.45 -9.73
C SER A 138 4.58 16.98 -8.41
N SER A 139 4.18 16.43 -7.27
CA SER A 139 4.73 16.82 -5.97
C SER A 139 6.14 16.24 -5.78
N PRO A 140 7.09 17.04 -5.24
CA PRO A 140 8.41 16.54 -4.88
C PRO A 140 8.35 15.45 -3.79
N ASP A 141 7.29 15.47 -2.96
CA ASP A 141 7.09 14.53 -1.85
C ASP A 141 6.36 13.24 -2.30
N CYS A 142 6.04 13.10 -3.60
CA CYS A 142 5.34 11.91 -4.09
C CYS A 142 6.13 10.64 -3.81
N ASN A 143 5.48 9.65 -3.17
CA ASN A 143 6.08 8.34 -2.96
C ASN A 143 6.05 7.53 -4.26
N TYR A 144 7.06 7.74 -5.11
CA TYR A 144 7.19 7.05 -6.39
C TYR A 144 7.40 5.54 -6.25
N ASP A 145 8.03 5.09 -5.16
CA ASP A 145 8.19 3.66 -4.86
C ASP A 145 6.84 2.98 -4.72
N GLN A 146 5.99 3.50 -3.84
CA GLN A 146 4.63 2.98 -3.65
C GLN A 146 3.81 3.04 -4.95
N LEU A 147 3.93 4.12 -5.71
CA LEU A 147 3.20 4.29 -6.98
C LEU A 147 3.66 3.27 -8.03
N GLY A 148 4.96 3.00 -8.11
CA GLY A 148 5.53 1.94 -8.97
C GLY A 148 5.01 0.55 -8.60
N ILE A 149 4.96 0.24 -7.31
CA ILE A 149 4.40 -1.02 -6.81
C ILE A 149 2.92 -1.16 -7.19
N ILE A 150 2.10 -0.10 -7.02
CA ILE A 150 0.68 -0.14 -7.36
C ILE A 150 0.47 -0.43 -8.85
N TYR A 151 1.18 0.26 -9.75
CA TYR A 151 1.06 0.01 -11.19
C TYR A 151 1.53 -1.40 -11.57
N LYS A 152 2.57 -1.95 -10.93
CA LYS A 152 2.98 -3.34 -11.11
C LYS A 152 1.86 -4.31 -10.71
N GLN A 153 1.17 -4.07 -9.59
CA GLN A 153 0.05 -4.91 -9.16
C GLN A 153 -1.15 -4.82 -10.13
N ILE A 154 -1.45 -3.63 -10.66
CA ILE A 154 -2.47 -3.43 -11.70
C ILE A 154 -2.09 -4.23 -12.96
N ALA A 155 -0.83 -4.15 -13.39
CA ALA A 155 -0.33 -4.89 -14.54
C ALA A 155 -0.47 -6.41 -14.35
N ALA A 156 -0.15 -6.93 -13.16
CA ALA A 156 -0.29 -8.34 -12.82
C ALA A 156 -1.75 -8.81 -12.90
N ILE A 157 -2.72 -7.97 -12.52
CA ILE A 157 -4.16 -8.28 -12.67
C ILE A 157 -4.54 -8.38 -14.15
N PHE A 158 -4.12 -7.43 -14.99
CA PHE A 158 -4.38 -7.48 -16.42
C PHE A 158 -3.70 -8.69 -17.09
N HIS A 159 -2.46 -8.99 -16.67
CA HIS A 159 -1.75 -10.18 -17.13
C HIS A 159 -2.51 -11.48 -16.79
N LYS A 160 -3.02 -11.61 -15.55
CA LYS A 160 -3.84 -12.76 -15.10
C LYS A 160 -5.13 -12.89 -15.93
N ARG A 161 -5.71 -11.77 -16.36
CA ARG A 161 -6.91 -11.71 -17.21
C ARG A 161 -6.62 -11.85 -18.72
N LEU A 162 -5.39 -12.12 -19.11
CA LEU A 162 -4.93 -12.21 -20.50
C LEU A 162 -5.10 -10.92 -21.34
N MET A 163 -5.21 -9.80 -20.68
CA MET A 163 -5.28 -8.44 -21.24
C MET A 163 -3.85 -7.91 -21.41
N SER A 164 -3.14 -8.45 -22.42
CA SER A 164 -1.69 -8.24 -22.54
C SER A 164 -1.32 -6.80 -22.85
N ASP A 165 -2.13 -6.06 -23.61
CA ASP A 165 -1.86 -4.67 -23.96
C ASP A 165 -1.97 -3.74 -22.77
N GLU A 166 -3.02 -3.91 -21.98
CA GLU A 166 -3.24 -3.15 -20.73
C GLU A 166 -2.17 -3.51 -19.68
N ALA A 167 -1.79 -4.78 -19.61
CA ALA A 167 -0.70 -5.21 -18.72
C ALA A 167 0.62 -4.53 -19.09
N ILE A 168 0.99 -4.51 -20.38
CA ILE A 168 2.22 -3.87 -20.86
C ILE A 168 2.22 -2.38 -20.55
N GLN A 169 1.11 -1.67 -20.81
CA GLN A 169 0.99 -0.24 -20.50
C GLN A 169 1.15 0.04 -18.99
N ALA A 170 0.52 -0.77 -18.14
CA ALA A 170 0.64 -0.64 -16.70
C ALA A 170 2.08 -0.95 -16.21
N TYR A 171 2.77 -1.95 -16.79
CA TYR A 171 4.19 -2.20 -16.51
C TYR A 171 5.09 -1.03 -16.92
N GLU A 172 4.80 -0.34 -18.04
CA GLU A 172 5.55 0.86 -18.46
C GLU A 172 5.41 2.01 -17.47
N LEU A 173 4.22 2.17 -16.89
CA LEU A 173 4.00 3.15 -15.81
C LEU A 173 4.72 2.73 -14.54
N ALA A 174 4.65 1.45 -14.16
CA ALA A 174 5.39 0.91 -13.02
C ALA A 174 6.90 1.15 -13.15
N GLU A 175 7.48 0.82 -14.32
CA GLU A 175 8.90 1.05 -14.63
C GLU A 175 9.28 2.52 -14.49
N ARG A 176 8.48 3.42 -15.07
CA ARG A 176 8.71 4.88 -15.00
C ARG A 176 8.79 5.38 -13.56
N TYR A 177 7.88 4.95 -12.68
CA TYR A 177 7.86 5.40 -11.30
C TYR A 177 8.93 4.72 -10.44
N SER A 178 9.23 3.44 -10.68
CA SER A 178 10.34 2.74 -10.03
C SER A 178 11.71 3.33 -10.39
N LEU A 179 11.88 3.82 -11.62
CA LEU A 179 13.09 4.56 -12.03
C LEU A 179 13.21 5.88 -11.25
N LYS A 180 12.11 6.63 -11.07
CA LYS A 180 12.11 7.84 -10.24
C LYS A 180 12.44 7.55 -8.78
N ALA A 181 11.95 6.43 -8.25
CA ALA A 181 12.23 5.95 -6.90
C ALA A 181 13.65 5.38 -6.74
N LYS A 182 14.35 5.07 -7.84
CA LYS A 182 15.63 4.35 -7.88
C LYS A 182 15.54 2.94 -7.28
N ASP A 183 14.37 2.32 -7.34
CA ASP A 183 14.14 0.95 -6.85
C ASP A 183 14.54 -0.06 -7.93
N THR A 184 15.81 -0.44 -7.89
CA THR A 184 16.40 -1.40 -8.85
C THR A 184 15.75 -2.79 -8.76
N VAL A 185 15.38 -3.23 -7.57
CA VAL A 185 14.78 -4.56 -7.36
C VAL A 185 13.41 -4.64 -8.04
N ASN A 186 12.58 -3.60 -7.83
CA ASN A 186 11.27 -3.55 -8.46
C ASN A 186 11.37 -3.42 -9.99
N ILE A 187 12.34 -2.65 -10.51
CA ILE A 187 12.59 -2.53 -11.96
C ILE A 187 12.91 -3.90 -12.59
N LEU A 188 13.80 -4.69 -11.98
CA LEU A 188 14.15 -6.02 -12.49
C LEU A 188 12.93 -6.95 -12.50
N THR A 189 12.13 -6.93 -11.45
CA THR A 189 10.89 -7.71 -11.37
C THR A 189 9.89 -7.30 -12.45
N ILE A 190 9.73 -5.99 -12.69
CA ILE A 190 8.85 -5.44 -13.73
C ILE A 190 9.30 -5.91 -15.12
N TRP A 191 10.59 -5.89 -15.41
CA TRP A 191 11.10 -6.34 -16.70
C TRP A 191 10.83 -7.81 -16.96
N ASP A 192 10.99 -8.68 -15.95
CA ASP A 192 10.67 -10.10 -16.07
C ASP A 192 9.17 -10.31 -16.35
N GLU A 193 8.31 -9.71 -15.54
CA GLU A 193 6.86 -9.84 -15.70
C GLU A 193 6.33 -9.23 -17.02
N LYS A 194 6.89 -8.10 -17.46
CA LYS A 194 6.58 -7.45 -18.74
C LYS A 194 6.99 -8.35 -19.91
N SER A 195 8.17 -8.99 -19.84
CA SER A 195 8.63 -9.94 -20.85
C SER A 195 7.68 -11.12 -21.00
N ASN A 196 7.18 -11.66 -19.90
CA ASN A 196 6.18 -12.73 -19.91
C ASN A 196 4.86 -12.28 -20.56
N SER A 197 4.43 -11.03 -20.34
CA SER A 197 3.24 -10.47 -20.99
C SER A 197 3.43 -10.30 -22.50
N LEU A 198 4.59 -9.85 -22.93
CA LEU A 198 4.94 -9.74 -24.36
C LEU A 198 4.97 -11.10 -25.05
N LEU A 199 5.52 -12.14 -24.41
CA LEU A 199 5.50 -13.50 -24.92
C LEU A 199 4.07 -14.02 -25.09
N LYS A 200 3.20 -13.84 -24.11
CA LYS A 200 1.79 -14.21 -24.20
C LYS A 200 1.08 -13.49 -25.35
N LYS A 201 1.30 -12.18 -25.52
CA LYS A 201 0.77 -11.41 -26.65
C LYS A 201 1.22 -11.99 -27.98
N GLY A 202 2.49 -12.31 -28.12
CA GLY A 202 3.05 -12.91 -29.35
C GLY A 202 2.44 -14.27 -29.68
N ILE A 203 2.26 -15.14 -28.68
CA ILE A 203 1.63 -16.46 -28.84
C ILE A 203 0.14 -16.30 -29.22
N PHE A 204 -0.60 -15.45 -28.53
CA PHE A 204 -2.01 -15.20 -28.82
C PHE A 204 -2.22 -14.62 -30.23
N GLY A 205 -1.38 -13.67 -30.64
CA GLY A 205 -1.41 -13.11 -31.98
C GLY A 205 -1.18 -14.16 -33.07
N ARG A 206 -0.22 -15.08 -32.87
CA ARG A 206 0.04 -16.22 -33.80
C ARG A 206 -1.13 -17.20 -33.81
N LEU A 207 -1.73 -17.53 -32.65
CA LEU A 207 -2.91 -18.40 -32.56
C LEU A 207 -4.13 -17.79 -33.28
N CYS A 208 -4.39 -16.49 -33.13
CA CYS A 208 -5.45 -15.81 -33.87
C CYS A 208 -5.23 -15.81 -35.39
N LEU A 209 -3.98 -15.62 -35.83
CA LEU A 209 -3.62 -15.69 -37.25
C LEU A 209 -3.76 -17.10 -37.81
N LEU A 210 -3.42 -18.13 -37.03
CA LEU A 210 -3.63 -19.53 -37.42
C LEU A 210 -5.09 -19.90 -37.51
N LYS A 211 -5.93 -19.45 -36.54
CA LYS A 211 -7.38 -19.65 -36.56
C LYS A 211 -8.05 -19.00 -37.79
N LYS A 212 -7.62 -17.80 -38.19
CA LYS A 212 -8.10 -17.14 -39.40
C LYS A 212 -7.69 -17.85 -40.70
N LYS A 213 -6.67 -18.71 -40.65
CA LYS A 213 -6.18 -19.50 -41.80
C LYS A 213 -6.78 -20.93 -41.84
N LEU A 214 -7.51 -21.35 -40.78
CA LEU A 214 -8.22 -22.63 -40.83
C LEU A 214 -9.44 -22.51 -41.77
N PRO A 215 -9.58 -23.43 -42.74
CA PRO A 215 -10.75 -23.43 -43.60
C PRO A 215 -12.01 -23.79 -42.80
N GLU A 216 -13.12 -23.13 -43.11
CA GLU A 216 -14.45 -23.32 -42.44
C GLU A 216 -14.95 -24.78 -42.39
N SER A 217 -14.33 -25.68 -43.22
CA SER A 217 -14.67 -27.09 -43.24
C SER A 217 -14.22 -27.91 -42.02
N LEU A 218 -13.48 -27.32 -41.07
CA LEU A 218 -13.01 -27.95 -39.79
C LEU A 218 -13.76 -27.47 -38.54
N GLU A 219 -14.77 -26.63 -38.69
CA GLU A 219 -15.65 -26.16 -37.57
C GLU A 219 -16.90 -27.02 -37.39
N ARG A 220 -16.97 -28.24 -37.94
CA ARG A 220 -18.10 -29.18 -37.74
C ARG A 220 -17.72 -30.38 -36.88
#